data_7ad73d73b6ae4c7330a028a7de8ef44a
#
_entry.id   7ad73d73b6ae4c7330a028a7de8ef44a
#
_cell.length_a   1.000
_cell.length_b   1.000
_cell.length_c   1.000
_cell.angle_alpha   90.00
_cell.angle_beta   90.00
_cell.angle_gamma   90.00
#
_symmetry.space_group_name_H-M   'P 1'
#
loop_
_entity.id
_entity.type
_entity.pdbx_description
1 polymer ?
#
loop_
_entity_poly.entity_id
_entity_poly.type
_entity_poly.pdbx_seq_one_letter_code
_entity_poly.pdbx_strand_id
1 'polypeptide(L)'
;MRFRNVSTVPLHLGLFSLAATVAQANERRSLAVPETMAQASVTRSSSADWQPVMTGRLKNGVRFAILPRRGDEPGIGVLMRNEGGFIEEHRPGERGLTHLIEHLVFTSPTIDAPDELRHFPKVGLPLTFPAPSAATTSWRESNYFVSTRTTRMTDLDTLLGLFREVATDLTFRADAVDDQRADVTREMGEKTLGNDIYARYIAAVAPGSPTDVIDAQNSDDVPTASIATIRALYQRLYQPENMMIVIVGNVDPVKTKALIREHFGSWRHAGQATAHVAVPALQSDRIAPISVAALPQGRRTALMTVVMPTALPLPTRGQHIDAMLLEMLVLRAVNTRLSAMQPDSPPGKVGLYIENGEQGHRLIMLWDNFAGDAWHPAIAGLARVRCALDSGGFSDQEWDAAQRALIQDLDRRTSAMGQVQNVELAKDLSHAFAAGRALIPPSALLRRAQTRLPAIDAQAGNYWWRQQWRAGVRHVRVESPDLAPMAGDGSAIRTSIAEASKTGCNGL
;
A
#
# COMPACT_ATOMS: atom_id res chain seq x y z
N MET A 1 0.37 -35.09 16.81
CA MET A 1 0.49 -34.35 18.09
C MET A 1 -0.60 -33.30 18.09
N ARG A 2 -1.56 -33.40 18.97
CA ARG A 2 -2.77 -32.54 19.01
C ARG A 2 -2.37 -31.16 19.50
N PHE A 3 -2.58 -30.11 18.72
CA PHE A 3 -2.54 -28.74 19.22
C PHE A 3 -3.84 -28.43 19.93
N ARG A 4 -3.69 -28.10 21.21
CA ARG A 4 -4.75 -27.65 22.08
C ARG A 4 -5.23 -26.24 21.69
N ASN A 5 -6.56 -26.12 21.73
CA ASN A 5 -7.30 -24.87 21.70
C ASN A 5 -6.58 -23.71 22.39
N VAL A 6 -6.38 -22.64 21.67
CA VAL A 6 -6.15 -21.31 22.23
C VAL A 6 -7.40 -20.48 21.95
N SER A 7 -7.89 -19.94 23.01
CA SER A 7 -9.11 -19.23 23.25
C SER A 7 -9.49 -18.20 22.19
N THR A 8 -10.78 -18.17 21.89
CA THR A 8 -11.53 -17.06 21.31
C THR A 8 -11.05 -15.70 21.81
N VAL A 9 -10.39 -14.94 20.95
CA VAL A 9 -10.21 -13.50 21.08
C VAL A 9 -11.31 -12.84 20.25
N PRO A 10 -12.05 -11.87 20.80
CA PRO A 10 -13.24 -11.34 20.15
C PRO A 10 -12.90 -10.55 18.87
N LEU A 11 -13.77 -10.70 17.93
CA LEU A 11 -13.79 -10.17 16.54
C LEU A 11 -13.89 -8.64 16.46
N HIS A 12 -13.08 -7.88 17.20
CA HIS A 12 -13.11 -6.42 17.16
C HIS A 12 -11.83 -5.77 16.56
N LEU A 13 -10.87 -6.55 16.10
CA LEU A 13 -9.60 -6.03 15.58
C LEU A 13 -9.59 -5.76 14.07
N GLY A 14 -10.58 -6.20 13.31
CA GLY A 14 -10.61 -6.06 11.86
C GLY A 14 -10.92 -4.65 11.33
N LEU A 15 -11.57 -3.79 12.11
CA LEU A 15 -12.01 -2.44 11.67
C LEU A 15 -10.96 -1.35 11.93
N PHE A 16 -10.08 -1.55 12.91
CA PHE A 16 -9.01 -0.60 13.20
C PHE A 16 -7.85 -0.66 12.18
N SER A 17 -7.66 -1.82 11.55
CA SER A 17 -6.48 -2.00 10.68
C SER A 17 -6.60 -1.25 9.35
N LEU A 18 -7.79 -1.06 8.79
CA LEU A 18 -7.91 -0.49 7.44
C LEU A 18 -7.89 1.05 7.43
N ALA A 19 -8.53 1.71 8.40
CA ALA A 19 -8.40 3.16 8.52
C ALA A 19 -6.99 3.55 8.98
N ALA A 20 -6.41 2.78 9.88
CA ALA A 20 -5.02 2.94 10.29
C ALA A 20 -4.04 2.53 9.17
N THR A 21 -4.34 1.51 8.38
CA THR A 21 -3.51 1.06 7.25
C THR A 21 -3.58 2.05 6.09
N VAL A 22 -4.76 2.62 5.81
CA VAL A 22 -4.92 3.67 4.78
C VAL A 22 -4.22 4.96 5.20
N ALA A 23 -4.36 5.40 6.45
CA ALA A 23 -3.64 6.56 6.96
C ALA A 23 -2.13 6.30 7.09
N GLN A 24 -1.72 5.12 7.54
CA GLN A 24 -0.32 4.72 7.62
C GLN A 24 0.31 4.50 6.25
N ALA A 25 -0.42 3.90 5.29
CA ALA A 25 0.07 3.74 3.92
C ALA A 25 0.29 5.10 3.24
N ASN A 26 -0.61 6.07 3.47
CA ASN A 26 -0.48 7.40 2.91
C ASN A 26 0.66 8.19 3.58
N GLU A 27 0.80 8.10 4.90
CA GLU A 27 1.93 8.69 5.61
C GLU A 27 3.27 8.06 5.20
N ARG A 28 3.30 6.74 4.94
CA ARG A 28 4.50 6.03 4.47
C ARG A 28 4.82 6.33 3.00
N ARG A 29 3.79 6.45 2.13
CA ARG A 29 3.96 6.79 0.71
C ARG A 29 4.45 8.22 0.51
N SER A 30 4.16 9.15 1.44
CA SER A 30 4.66 10.54 1.39
C SER A 30 6.16 10.68 1.63
N LEU A 31 6.86 9.62 2.06
CA LEU A 31 8.28 9.67 2.41
C LEU A 31 9.25 9.36 1.27
N ALA A 32 8.78 9.08 0.06
CA ALA A 32 9.60 8.68 -1.08
C ALA A 32 9.82 9.80 -2.12
N VAL A 33 11.02 9.95 -2.65
CA VAL A 33 11.44 11.00 -3.62
C VAL A 33 12.42 10.44 -4.68
N PRO A 34 12.48 11.02 -5.90
CA PRO A 34 13.35 10.52 -6.98
C PRO A 34 14.85 10.47 -6.70
N GLU A 35 15.49 9.53 -7.34
CA GLU A 35 16.79 8.89 -7.14
C GLU A 35 18.06 9.74 -7.16
N THR A 36 18.03 11.02 -7.41
CA THR A 36 19.22 11.84 -7.70
C THR A 36 19.78 12.63 -6.50
N MET A 37 19.66 12.15 -5.23
CA MET A 37 20.22 12.80 -4.06
C MET A 37 21.54 12.21 -3.49
N ALA A 38 22.31 11.51 -4.27
CA ALA A 38 23.52 10.84 -3.80
C ALA A 38 24.78 11.75 -3.70
N GLN A 39 24.68 13.04 -3.91
CA GLN A 39 25.83 13.95 -3.79
C GLN A 39 25.49 15.27 -3.10
N ALA A 40 25.33 15.25 -1.80
CA ALA A 40 25.40 16.45 -0.99
C ALA A 40 26.14 16.14 0.30
N SER A 41 27.28 16.76 0.49
CA SER A 41 28.15 16.92 1.66
C SER A 41 27.88 16.03 2.87
N VAL A 42 28.83 15.19 3.19
CA VAL A 42 28.96 14.39 4.42
C VAL A 42 29.13 15.33 5.62
N THR A 43 28.05 15.77 6.20
CA THR A 43 28.05 16.20 7.60
C THR A 43 27.87 14.93 8.44
N ARG A 44 28.73 14.75 9.45
CA ARG A 44 28.66 13.59 10.37
C ARG A 44 27.26 13.46 10.92
N SER A 45 26.58 12.40 10.46
CA SER A 45 25.22 12.06 10.84
C SER A 45 25.19 11.50 12.26
N SER A 46 24.18 11.88 13.03
CA SER A 46 23.84 11.21 14.28
C SER A 46 23.53 9.72 14.02
N SER A 47 23.65 8.87 15.02
CA SER A 47 23.37 7.42 14.94
C SER A 47 21.96 7.05 14.42
N ALA A 48 21.10 8.03 14.19
CA ALA A 48 19.74 7.88 13.67
C ALA A 48 19.63 7.92 12.13
N ASP A 49 20.68 8.31 11.40
CA ASP A 49 20.67 8.37 9.95
C ASP A 49 21.20 7.06 9.36
N TRP A 50 20.51 6.52 8.38
CA TRP A 50 21.01 5.37 7.63
C TRP A 50 22.05 5.75 6.58
N GLN A 51 22.87 4.78 6.17
CA GLN A 51 23.85 4.97 5.12
C GLN A 51 23.18 5.13 3.75
N PRO A 52 23.87 5.65 2.73
CA PRO A 52 23.32 5.73 1.38
C PRO A 52 22.84 4.37 0.88
N VAL A 53 21.64 4.34 0.29
CA VAL A 53 21.09 3.14 -0.33
C VAL A 53 21.91 2.81 -1.58
N MET A 54 22.38 1.56 -1.67
CA MET A 54 22.99 1.03 -2.90
C MET A 54 21.89 0.39 -3.74
N THR A 55 21.64 0.92 -4.92
CA THR A 55 20.69 0.34 -5.87
C THR A 55 21.41 -0.16 -7.13
N GLY A 56 20.77 -1.07 -7.85
CA GLY A 56 21.29 -1.52 -9.14
C GLY A 56 20.41 -2.55 -9.84
N ARG A 57 20.91 -2.97 -11.01
CA ARG A 57 20.32 -4.02 -11.83
C ARG A 57 21.41 -4.99 -12.29
N LEU A 58 21.16 -6.27 -12.21
CA LEU A 58 22.02 -7.31 -12.79
C LEU A 58 21.82 -7.35 -14.30
N LYS A 59 22.76 -8.00 -15.02
CA LYS A 59 22.71 -8.10 -16.49
C LYS A 59 21.44 -8.81 -17.01
N ASN A 60 20.88 -9.72 -16.24
CA ASN A 60 19.66 -10.46 -16.56
C ASN A 60 18.37 -9.70 -16.17
N GLY A 61 18.46 -8.51 -15.58
CA GLY A 61 17.29 -7.69 -15.27
C GLY A 61 16.90 -7.66 -13.79
N VAL A 62 17.36 -8.58 -12.95
CA VAL A 62 17.09 -8.56 -11.50
C VAL A 62 17.53 -7.24 -10.90
N ARG A 63 16.63 -6.54 -10.23
CA ARG A 63 16.88 -5.28 -9.52
C ARG A 63 17.26 -5.55 -8.08
N PHE A 64 18.00 -4.67 -7.46
CA PHE A 64 18.30 -4.77 -6.04
C PHE A 64 18.41 -3.40 -5.39
N ALA A 65 18.08 -3.35 -4.09
CA ALA A 65 18.30 -2.22 -3.21
C ALA A 65 18.85 -2.71 -1.87
N ILE A 66 19.95 -2.11 -1.42
CA ILE A 66 20.62 -2.46 -0.17
C ILE A 66 20.73 -1.21 0.67
N LEU A 67 20.14 -1.23 1.88
CA LEU A 67 20.24 -0.19 2.88
C LEU A 67 21.08 -0.68 4.05
N PRO A 68 22.39 -0.36 4.09
CA PRO A 68 23.23 -0.65 5.24
C PRO A 68 22.76 0.20 6.41
N ARG A 69 22.45 -0.46 7.53
CA ARG A 69 21.94 0.21 8.71
C ARG A 69 22.59 -0.37 9.96
N ARG A 70 23.09 0.53 10.81
CA ARG A 70 23.45 0.21 12.18
C ARG A 70 22.38 0.80 13.08
N GLY A 71 21.74 -0.01 13.89
CA GLY A 71 20.69 0.39 14.81
C GLY A 71 20.52 -0.67 15.90
N ASP A 72 19.58 -0.43 16.81
CA ASP A 72 19.26 -1.33 17.90
C ASP A 72 18.50 -2.58 17.43
N GLU A 73 17.92 -2.51 16.23
CA GLU A 73 17.19 -3.63 15.62
C GLU A 73 18.18 -4.68 15.12
N PRO A 74 18.16 -5.89 15.69
CA PRO A 74 19.08 -6.95 15.31
C PRO A 74 18.71 -7.57 13.96
N GLY A 75 19.69 -8.18 13.28
CA GLY A 75 19.49 -9.01 12.12
C GLY A 75 19.39 -8.25 10.80
N ILE A 76 18.83 -8.93 9.81
CA ILE A 76 18.69 -8.45 8.43
C ILE A 76 17.26 -8.67 7.98
N GLY A 77 16.63 -7.62 7.47
CA GLY A 77 15.36 -7.71 6.74
C GLY A 77 15.63 -7.97 5.27
N VAL A 78 15.02 -9.01 4.71
CA VAL A 78 15.11 -9.37 3.30
C VAL A 78 13.70 -9.39 2.71
N LEU A 79 13.56 -8.77 1.54
CA LEU A 79 12.34 -8.77 0.77
C LEU A 79 12.64 -9.19 -0.66
N MET A 80 11.90 -10.17 -1.15
CA MET A 80 11.82 -10.49 -2.57
C MET A 80 10.50 -9.96 -3.09
N ARG A 81 10.52 -9.13 -4.13
CA ARG A 81 9.36 -8.59 -4.83
C ARG A 81 9.32 -9.12 -6.25
N ASN A 82 8.20 -9.65 -6.65
CA ASN A 82 7.86 -9.98 -8.03
C ASN A 82 6.85 -8.94 -8.55
N GLU A 83 7.14 -8.30 -9.66
CA GLU A 83 6.25 -7.33 -10.33
C GLU A 83 5.14 -8.05 -11.13
N GLY A 84 4.51 -9.03 -10.51
CA GLY A 84 3.39 -9.79 -11.08
C GLY A 84 2.30 -9.93 -10.02
N GLY A 85 1.15 -9.29 -10.24
CA GLY A 85 -0.02 -9.35 -9.39
C GLY A 85 -1.29 -9.66 -10.19
N PHE A 86 -2.47 -9.41 -9.61
CA PHE A 86 -3.75 -9.78 -10.22
C PHE A 86 -3.97 -9.22 -11.63
N ILE A 87 -3.38 -8.08 -11.96
CA ILE A 87 -3.49 -7.48 -13.29
C ILE A 87 -2.94 -8.42 -14.40
N GLU A 88 -2.03 -9.29 -14.02
CA GLU A 88 -1.42 -10.26 -14.94
C GLU A 88 -2.26 -11.52 -15.17
N GLU A 89 -3.34 -11.71 -14.42
CA GLU A 89 -4.28 -12.83 -14.53
C GLU A 89 -5.29 -12.60 -15.66
N HIS A 90 -4.81 -12.40 -16.87
CA HIS A 90 -5.63 -12.01 -18.01
C HIS A 90 -6.05 -13.19 -18.92
N ARG A 91 -5.61 -14.41 -18.64
CA ARG A 91 -6.00 -15.61 -19.39
C ARG A 91 -7.13 -16.34 -18.67
N PRO A 92 -8.01 -17.04 -19.41
CA PRO A 92 -9.03 -17.89 -18.80
C PRO A 92 -8.44 -18.92 -17.82
N GLY A 93 -9.02 -19.04 -16.65
CA GLY A 93 -8.58 -20.01 -15.64
C GLY A 93 -7.45 -19.51 -14.73
N GLU A 94 -7.11 -18.22 -14.75
CA GLU A 94 -6.01 -17.65 -13.95
C GLU A 94 -6.47 -16.84 -12.72
N ARG A 95 -7.77 -16.60 -12.54
CA ARG A 95 -8.29 -15.71 -11.48
C ARG A 95 -7.96 -16.20 -10.07
N GLY A 96 -7.19 -15.41 -9.35
CA GLY A 96 -6.73 -15.68 -7.98
C GLY A 96 -5.44 -16.52 -7.89
N LEU A 97 -4.86 -16.92 -9.01
CA LEU A 97 -3.69 -17.82 -9.01
C LEU A 97 -2.40 -17.14 -8.56
N THR A 98 -2.24 -15.82 -8.71
CA THR A 98 -1.09 -15.09 -8.15
C THR A 98 -1.08 -15.18 -6.63
N HIS A 99 -2.24 -15.13 -5.98
CA HIS A 99 -2.36 -15.32 -4.54
C HIS A 99 -2.10 -16.79 -4.15
N LEU A 100 -2.60 -17.75 -4.91
CA LEU A 100 -2.27 -19.15 -4.70
C LEU A 100 -0.76 -19.41 -4.83
N ILE A 101 -0.09 -18.82 -5.81
CA ILE A 101 1.37 -18.94 -5.98
C ILE A 101 2.10 -18.29 -4.79
N GLU A 102 1.59 -17.18 -4.22
CA GLU A 102 2.15 -16.59 -3.01
C GLU A 102 2.24 -17.61 -1.87
N HIS A 103 1.17 -18.37 -1.62
CA HIS A 103 1.15 -19.46 -0.62
C HIS A 103 2.13 -20.58 -0.99
N LEU A 104 2.17 -20.95 -2.26
CA LEU A 104 3.00 -22.07 -2.76
C LEU A 104 4.50 -21.76 -2.69
N VAL A 105 4.92 -20.51 -2.70
CA VAL A 105 6.32 -20.11 -2.45
C VAL A 105 6.83 -20.59 -1.09
N PHE A 106 5.95 -20.69 -0.09
CA PHE A 106 6.32 -21.17 1.25
C PHE A 106 6.07 -22.67 1.46
N THR A 107 5.25 -23.28 0.64
CA THR A 107 4.68 -24.62 0.93
C THR A 107 4.89 -25.63 -0.17
N SER A 108 5.10 -25.22 -1.43
CA SER A 108 5.37 -26.17 -2.51
C SER A 108 6.80 -26.71 -2.45
N PRO A 109 7.03 -28.01 -2.61
CA PRO A 109 8.36 -28.55 -2.78
C PRO A 109 9.09 -27.91 -3.97
N THR A 110 10.41 -27.94 -3.89
CA THR A 110 11.31 -27.52 -4.98
C THR A 110 11.98 -28.73 -5.62
N ILE A 111 12.68 -28.54 -6.72
CA ILE A 111 13.45 -29.61 -7.39
C ILE A 111 14.52 -30.18 -6.46
N ASP A 112 15.23 -29.32 -5.72
CA ASP A 112 16.31 -29.70 -4.83
C ASP A 112 15.82 -30.27 -3.49
N ALA A 113 14.57 -29.97 -3.10
CA ALA A 113 13.93 -30.44 -1.87
C ALA A 113 12.52 -31.01 -2.13
N PRO A 114 12.41 -32.15 -2.86
CA PRO A 114 11.14 -32.69 -3.36
C PRO A 114 10.19 -33.19 -2.26
N ASP A 115 10.71 -33.50 -1.08
CA ASP A 115 9.92 -34.01 0.05
C ASP A 115 9.59 -32.92 1.09
N GLU A 116 10.06 -31.70 0.88
CA GLU A 116 9.91 -30.61 1.82
C GLU A 116 8.70 -29.72 1.47
N LEU A 117 7.68 -29.74 2.34
CA LEU A 117 6.48 -28.91 2.21
C LEU A 117 6.57 -27.54 2.88
N ARG A 118 7.66 -27.21 3.53
CA ARG A 118 7.88 -25.91 4.22
C ARG A 118 9.36 -25.60 4.29
N HIS A 119 9.89 -24.91 3.32
CA HIS A 119 11.33 -24.66 3.20
C HIS A 119 11.87 -23.69 4.25
N PHE A 120 11.23 -22.53 4.43
CA PHE A 120 11.78 -21.47 5.26
C PHE A 120 12.01 -21.88 6.72
N PRO A 121 11.09 -22.58 7.40
CA PRO A 121 11.34 -23.06 8.77
C PRO A 121 12.43 -24.11 8.88
N LYS A 122 12.72 -24.86 7.81
CA LYS A 122 13.65 -26.02 7.83
C LYS A 122 15.08 -25.67 7.51
N VAL A 123 15.38 -24.47 7.00
CA VAL A 123 16.77 -24.05 6.73
C VAL A 123 17.62 -23.84 8.00
N GLY A 124 17.05 -24.04 9.19
CA GLY A 124 17.78 -23.93 10.46
C GLY A 124 18.22 -22.52 10.83
N LEU A 125 17.76 -21.51 10.09
CA LEU A 125 18.03 -20.11 10.38
C LEU A 125 17.09 -19.58 11.46
N PRO A 126 17.52 -18.67 12.30
CA PRO A 126 16.67 -17.99 13.26
C PRO A 126 15.80 -16.93 12.55
N LEU A 127 14.88 -17.39 11.70
CA LEU A 127 13.99 -16.52 10.92
C LEU A 127 12.85 -15.98 11.77
N THR A 128 12.44 -14.77 11.46
CA THR A 128 11.19 -14.18 11.92
C THR A 128 10.39 -13.67 10.72
N PHE A 129 9.09 -13.86 10.79
CA PHE A 129 8.16 -13.37 9.78
C PHE A 129 7.40 -12.19 10.36
N PRO A 130 7.25 -11.09 9.61
CA PRO A 130 6.47 -9.95 10.09
C PRO A 130 5.00 -10.35 10.24
N ALA A 131 4.39 -9.96 11.35
CA ALA A 131 2.96 -10.10 11.54
C ALA A 131 2.22 -9.01 10.73
N PRO A 132 1.02 -9.31 10.18
CA PRO A 132 0.29 -10.58 10.28
C PRO A 132 0.68 -11.61 9.21
N SER A 133 1.51 -11.26 8.22
CA SER A 133 1.76 -12.09 7.06
C SER A 133 3.22 -12.01 6.61
N ALA A 134 3.76 -13.15 6.16
CA ALA A 134 5.09 -13.25 5.58
C ALA A 134 5.14 -12.84 4.09
N ALA A 135 3.99 -12.67 3.47
CA ALA A 135 3.87 -12.26 2.08
C ALA A 135 2.63 -11.39 1.86
N THR A 136 2.55 -10.76 0.72
CA THR A 136 1.37 -10.04 0.25
C THR A 136 1.29 -10.09 -1.26
N THR A 137 0.10 -10.32 -1.80
CA THR A 137 -0.19 -10.13 -3.22
C THR A 137 -1.14 -8.96 -3.40
N SER A 138 -0.77 -8.06 -4.29
CA SER A 138 -1.59 -6.93 -4.72
C SER A 138 -1.97 -7.05 -6.19
N TRP A 139 -2.64 -6.07 -6.70
CA TRP A 139 -2.96 -6.03 -8.12
C TRP A 139 -1.71 -5.87 -9.02
N ARG A 140 -0.56 -5.40 -8.49
CA ARG A 140 0.69 -5.19 -9.27
C ARG A 140 1.81 -6.14 -8.92
N GLU A 141 1.93 -6.54 -7.67
CA GLU A 141 3.09 -7.29 -7.21
C GLU A 141 2.76 -8.33 -6.15
N SER A 142 3.64 -9.32 -6.04
CA SER A 142 3.74 -10.21 -4.89
C SER A 142 5.03 -9.94 -4.14
N ASN A 143 4.96 -9.82 -2.82
CA ASN A 143 6.10 -9.55 -1.95
C ASN A 143 6.27 -10.66 -0.92
N TYR A 144 7.51 -11.02 -0.62
CA TYR A 144 7.90 -12.05 0.35
C TYR A 144 8.85 -11.44 1.36
N PHE A 145 8.53 -11.52 2.65
CA PHE A 145 9.23 -10.83 3.72
C PHE A 145 9.82 -11.81 4.72
N VAL A 146 11.11 -11.67 5.03
CA VAL A 146 11.78 -12.47 6.04
C VAL A 146 12.79 -11.61 6.79
N SER A 147 12.88 -11.81 8.10
CA SER A 147 13.97 -11.26 8.91
C SER A 147 14.83 -12.39 9.49
N THR A 148 16.13 -12.20 9.50
CA THR A 148 17.03 -13.01 10.32
C THR A 148 17.32 -12.28 11.63
N ARG A 149 17.59 -13.02 12.70
CA ARG A 149 18.04 -12.44 13.99
C ARG A 149 19.54 -12.21 14.03
N THR A 150 20.26 -12.65 13.01
CA THR A 150 21.71 -12.54 12.92
C THR A 150 22.11 -11.65 11.76
N THR A 151 23.35 -11.15 11.81
CA THR A 151 23.95 -10.36 10.72
C THR A 151 25.05 -11.15 10.00
N ARG A 152 25.08 -12.47 10.18
CA ARG A 152 26.08 -13.32 9.52
C ARG A 152 25.81 -13.38 8.02
N MET A 153 26.84 -13.15 7.23
CA MET A 153 26.72 -13.21 5.76
C MET A 153 26.38 -14.62 5.27
N THR A 154 26.77 -15.68 6.01
CA THR A 154 26.39 -17.06 5.70
C THR A 154 24.89 -17.29 5.81
N ASP A 155 24.21 -16.65 6.76
CA ASP A 155 22.77 -16.77 6.91
C ASP A 155 22.04 -16.04 5.78
N LEU A 156 22.55 -14.86 5.40
CA LEU A 156 22.04 -14.12 4.25
C LEU A 156 22.25 -14.90 2.94
N ASP A 157 23.42 -15.54 2.79
CA ASP A 157 23.76 -16.39 1.66
C ASP A 157 22.76 -17.54 1.52
N THR A 158 22.53 -18.31 2.60
CA THR A 158 21.53 -19.38 2.63
C THR A 158 20.12 -18.88 2.26
N LEU A 159 19.72 -17.71 2.83
CA LEU A 159 18.40 -17.15 2.57
C LEU A 159 18.23 -16.69 1.12
N LEU A 160 19.27 -16.09 0.52
CA LEU A 160 19.23 -15.71 -0.89
C LEU A 160 19.19 -16.93 -1.82
N GLY A 161 19.89 -18.01 -1.48
CA GLY A 161 19.78 -19.29 -2.17
C GLY A 161 18.37 -19.82 -2.15
N LEU A 162 17.73 -19.82 -0.97
CA LEU A 162 16.35 -20.24 -0.83
C LEU A 162 15.37 -19.38 -1.63
N PHE A 163 15.51 -18.05 -1.61
CA PHE A 163 14.69 -17.18 -2.43
C PHE A 163 14.87 -17.42 -3.92
N ARG A 164 16.10 -17.73 -4.34
CA ARG A 164 16.38 -18.09 -5.73
C ARG A 164 15.69 -19.39 -6.12
N GLU A 165 15.77 -20.40 -5.26
CA GLU A 165 15.17 -21.71 -5.45
C GLU A 165 13.64 -21.61 -5.56
N VAL A 166 12.96 -20.95 -4.61
CA VAL A 166 11.51 -20.79 -4.68
C VAL A 166 11.04 -19.88 -5.83
N ALA A 167 11.92 -19.03 -6.37
CA ALA A 167 11.61 -18.23 -7.54
C ALA A 167 11.72 -18.97 -8.87
N THR A 168 12.35 -20.17 -8.91
CA THR A 168 12.63 -20.87 -10.17
C THR A 168 12.22 -22.34 -10.21
N ASP A 169 12.20 -23.01 -9.05
CA ASP A 169 12.26 -24.46 -9.01
C ASP A 169 11.08 -25.11 -8.27
N LEU A 170 9.96 -24.39 -8.07
CA LEU A 170 8.73 -24.95 -7.49
C LEU A 170 8.18 -26.08 -8.34
N THR A 171 7.90 -27.23 -7.73
CA THR A 171 7.41 -28.43 -8.41
C THR A 171 5.90 -28.46 -8.58
N PHE A 172 5.15 -27.67 -7.77
CA PHE A 172 3.68 -27.69 -7.74
C PHE A 172 3.13 -29.10 -7.52
N ARG A 173 3.64 -29.81 -6.49
CA ARG A 173 3.15 -31.12 -6.12
C ARG A 173 1.66 -31.04 -5.75
N ALA A 174 0.86 -32.03 -6.21
CA ALA A 174 -0.59 -31.97 -6.16
C ALA A 174 -1.14 -31.77 -4.73
N ASP A 175 -0.60 -32.51 -3.76
CA ASP A 175 -1.01 -32.40 -2.35
C ASP A 175 -0.75 -31.00 -1.76
N ALA A 176 0.41 -30.40 -2.04
CA ALA A 176 0.73 -29.05 -1.61
C ALA A 176 -0.19 -28.00 -2.27
N VAL A 177 -0.51 -28.19 -3.54
CA VAL A 177 -1.43 -27.29 -4.26
C VAL A 177 -2.84 -27.41 -3.69
N ASP A 178 -3.35 -28.62 -3.44
CA ASP A 178 -4.70 -28.83 -2.96
C ASP A 178 -4.90 -28.33 -1.52
N ASP A 179 -3.90 -28.50 -0.65
CA ASP A 179 -3.90 -27.90 0.70
C ASP A 179 -4.01 -26.37 0.63
N GLN A 180 -3.26 -25.73 -0.26
CA GLN A 180 -3.26 -24.28 -0.36
C GLN A 180 -4.50 -23.71 -1.07
N ARG A 181 -5.15 -24.46 -1.96
CA ARG A 181 -6.47 -24.08 -2.51
C ARG A 181 -7.49 -23.84 -1.41
N ALA A 182 -7.56 -24.79 -0.45
CA ALA A 182 -8.49 -24.68 0.67
C ALA A 182 -8.20 -23.45 1.54
N ASP A 183 -6.92 -23.19 1.82
CA ASP A 183 -6.50 -22.05 2.61
C ASP A 183 -6.79 -20.72 1.92
N VAL A 184 -6.43 -20.56 0.65
CA VAL A 184 -6.73 -19.35 -0.14
C VAL A 184 -8.24 -19.12 -0.27
N THR A 185 -9.01 -20.17 -0.56
CA THR A 185 -10.48 -20.05 -0.68
C THR A 185 -11.10 -19.60 0.63
N ARG A 186 -10.65 -20.13 1.77
CA ARG A 186 -11.10 -19.70 3.10
C ARG A 186 -10.73 -18.25 3.38
N GLU A 187 -9.48 -17.89 3.13
CA GLU A 187 -8.96 -16.54 3.35
C GLU A 187 -9.70 -15.51 2.49
N MET A 188 -9.96 -15.81 1.24
CA MET A 188 -10.71 -14.94 0.34
C MET A 188 -12.16 -14.82 0.77
N GLY A 189 -12.78 -15.91 1.25
CA GLY A 189 -14.12 -15.88 1.84
C GLY A 189 -14.21 -14.94 3.06
N GLU A 190 -13.21 -14.93 3.91
CA GLU A 190 -13.10 -14.03 5.05
C GLU A 190 -12.79 -12.59 4.63
N LYS A 191 -11.95 -12.38 3.62
CA LYS A 191 -11.60 -11.05 3.07
C LYS A 191 -12.72 -10.40 2.27
N THR A 192 -13.62 -11.18 1.65
CA THR A 192 -14.75 -10.66 0.87
C THR A 192 -15.64 -9.72 1.69
N LEU A 193 -15.54 -9.78 3.00
CA LEU A 193 -16.34 -8.99 3.94
C LEU A 193 -15.85 -7.55 4.14
N GLY A 194 -14.79 -7.08 3.48
CA GLY A 194 -14.48 -5.71 3.68
C GLY A 194 -13.13 -5.14 3.29
N ASN A 195 -12.23 -5.88 2.70
CA ASN A 195 -10.84 -5.42 2.61
C ASN A 195 -10.46 -4.71 1.31
N ASP A 196 -11.21 -4.86 0.22
CA ASP A 196 -10.89 -4.13 -1.01
C ASP A 196 -11.90 -3.01 -1.29
N ILE A 197 -11.89 -1.99 -0.43
CA ILE A 197 -12.65 -0.76 -0.67
C ILE A 197 -12.23 -0.13 -2.00
N TYR A 198 -10.95 -0.26 -2.36
CA TYR A 198 -10.39 0.50 -3.46
C TYR A 198 -10.87 -0.03 -4.82
N ALA A 199 -10.71 -1.33 -5.10
CA ALA A 199 -11.17 -1.90 -6.36
C ALA A 199 -12.70 -1.80 -6.51
N ARG A 200 -13.45 -2.12 -5.46
CA ARG A 200 -14.91 -1.93 -5.43
C ARG A 200 -15.32 -0.47 -5.58
N TYR A 201 -14.57 0.42 -4.96
CA TYR A 201 -14.80 1.83 -5.09
C TYR A 201 -14.57 2.28 -6.54
N ILE A 202 -13.47 1.89 -7.16
CA ILE A 202 -13.16 2.23 -8.55
C ILE A 202 -14.20 1.63 -9.51
N ALA A 203 -14.61 0.38 -9.34
CA ALA A 203 -15.68 -0.24 -10.14
C ALA A 203 -17.01 0.49 -10.00
N ALA A 204 -17.31 1.02 -8.82
CA ALA A 204 -18.54 1.78 -8.58
C ALA A 204 -18.48 3.22 -9.11
N VAL A 205 -17.31 3.85 -9.05
CA VAL A 205 -17.09 5.22 -9.53
C VAL A 205 -17.11 5.28 -11.07
N ALA A 206 -16.53 4.28 -11.71
CA ALA A 206 -16.40 4.21 -13.16
C ALA A 206 -16.91 2.86 -13.71
N PRO A 207 -18.23 2.60 -13.67
CA PRO A 207 -18.81 1.34 -14.14
C PRO A 207 -18.41 1.04 -15.59
N GLY A 208 -18.00 -0.19 -15.86
CA GLY A 208 -17.54 -0.64 -17.17
C GLY A 208 -16.21 -0.03 -17.61
N SER A 209 -15.48 0.62 -16.70
CA SER A 209 -14.09 0.97 -16.89
C SER A 209 -13.23 -0.30 -16.78
N PRO A 210 -12.12 -0.42 -17.53
CA PRO A 210 -11.24 -1.59 -17.44
C PRO A 210 -10.48 -1.70 -16.10
N THR A 211 -10.88 -0.97 -15.08
CA THR A 211 -10.36 -1.03 -13.72
C THR A 211 -10.85 -2.24 -12.92
N ASP A 212 -11.81 -3.00 -13.43
CA ASP A 212 -12.28 -4.27 -12.86
C ASP A 212 -11.19 -5.36 -12.81
N VAL A 213 -10.18 -5.26 -13.66
CA VAL A 213 -9.02 -6.17 -13.64
C VAL A 213 -8.17 -6.06 -12.39
N ILE A 214 -8.31 -4.98 -11.61
CA ILE A 214 -7.61 -4.80 -10.34
C ILE A 214 -8.42 -5.29 -9.12
N ASP A 215 -9.52 -5.99 -9.35
CA ASP A 215 -10.31 -6.61 -8.29
C ASP A 215 -9.57 -7.81 -7.69
N ALA A 216 -8.97 -7.58 -6.54
CA ALA A 216 -8.22 -8.57 -5.77
C ALA A 216 -9.07 -9.73 -5.23
N GLN A 217 -10.39 -9.67 -5.36
CA GLN A 217 -11.29 -10.63 -4.72
C GLN A 217 -11.77 -11.73 -5.66
N ASN A 218 -11.46 -11.62 -6.93
CA ASN A 218 -11.83 -12.65 -7.90
C ASN A 218 -10.85 -13.80 -7.82
N SER A 219 -11.22 -14.83 -7.10
CA SER A 219 -10.46 -16.08 -6.93
C SER A 219 -11.22 -17.30 -7.47
N ASP A 220 -12.11 -17.09 -8.44
CA ASP A 220 -13.04 -18.11 -8.93
C ASP A 220 -12.34 -19.33 -9.51
N ASP A 221 -11.15 -19.18 -10.05
CA ASP A 221 -10.41 -20.27 -10.67
C ASP A 221 -9.54 -21.08 -9.68
N VAL A 222 -9.28 -20.55 -8.48
CA VAL A 222 -8.41 -21.19 -7.48
C VAL A 222 -8.85 -22.65 -7.18
N PRO A 223 -10.15 -22.97 -6.96
CA PRO A 223 -10.57 -24.32 -6.64
C PRO A 223 -10.31 -25.34 -7.75
N THR A 224 -10.31 -24.92 -9.02
CA THR A 224 -10.37 -25.82 -10.18
C THR A 224 -9.22 -25.71 -11.16
N ALA A 225 -8.39 -24.67 -11.06
CA ALA A 225 -7.27 -24.46 -11.98
C ALA A 225 -6.33 -25.67 -12.02
N SER A 226 -5.92 -26.08 -13.21
CA SER A 226 -4.97 -27.18 -13.36
C SER A 226 -3.57 -26.79 -12.86
N ILE A 227 -2.80 -27.77 -12.40
CA ILE A 227 -1.39 -27.57 -12.05
C ILE A 227 -0.60 -26.99 -13.24
N ALA A 228 -0.96 -27.37 -14.44
CA ALA A 228 -0.35 -26.85 -15.67
C ALA A 228 -0.62 -25.35 -15.83
N THR A 229 -1.83 -24.88 -15.54
CA THR A 229 -2.21 -23.46 -15.58
C THR A 229 -1.44 -22.66 -14.52
N ILE A 230 -1.38 -23.18 -13.28
CA ILE A 230 -0.64 -22.55 -12.17
C ILE A 230 0.84 -22.42 -12.53
N ARG A 231 1.45 -23.50 -13.02
CA ARG A 231 2.85 -23.50 -13.45
C ARG A 231 3.10 -22.56 -14.61
N ALA A 232 2.20 -22.49 -15.58
CA ALA A 232 2.34 -21.57 -16.72
C ALA A 232 2.30 -20.09 -16.27
N LEU A 233 1.42 -19.74 -15.32
CA LEU A 233 1.36 -18.40 -14.73
C LEU A 233 2.65 -18.11 -13.94
N TYR A 234 3.08 -19.00 -13.07
CA TYR A 234 4.33 -18.86 -12.33
C TYR A 234 5.52 -18.64 -13.25
N GLN A 235 5.70 -19.49 -14.27
CA GLN A 235 6.78 -19.35 -15.24
C GLN A 235 6.73 -18.03 -16.04
N ARG A 236 5.52 -17.46 -16.24
CA ARG A 236 5.35 -16.18 -16.92
C ARG A 236 5.72 -15.01 -16.01
N LEU A 237 5.40 -15.07 -14.72
CA LEU A 237 5.60 -13.98 -13.79
C LEU A 237 6.97 -13.98 -13.10
N TYR A 238 7.48 -15.17 -12.74
CA TYR A 238 8.74 -15.30 -12.02
C TYR A 238 9.90 -15.31 -13.02
N GLN A 239 10.25 -14.14 -13.48
CA GLN A 239 11.32 -13.90 -14.43
C GLN A 239 12.32 -12.90 -13.83
N PRO A 240 13.61 -12.96 -14.21
CA PRO A 240 14.64 -12.11 -13.60
C PRO A 240 14.33 -10.61 -13.72
N GLU A 241 13.77 -10.14 -14.82
CA GLU A 241 13.40 -8.73 -15.02
C GLU A 241 12.25 -8.25 -14.13
N ASN A 242 11.40 -9.16 -13.67
CA ASN A 242 10.28 -8.87 -12.76
C ASN A 242 10.71 -8.88 -11.29
N MET A 243 11.93 -9.34 -11.02
CA MET A 243 12.37 -9.59 -9.65
C MET A 243 13.16 -8.43 -9.08
N MET A 244 12.89 -8.13 -7.80
CA MET A 244 13.65 -7.15 -7.01
C MET A 244 13.99 -7.76 -5.65
N ILE A 245 15.27 -7.66 -5.27
CA ILE A 245 15.78 -8.09 -3.97
C ILE A 245 16.12 -6.86 -3.13
N VAL A 246 15.52 -6.74 -1.97
CA VAL A 246 15.74 -5.62 -1.04
C VAL A 246 16.29 -6.15 0.26
N ILE A 247 17.39 -5.55 0.72
CA ILE A 247 18.09 -5.96 1.94
C ILE A 247 18.32 -4.74 2.81
N VAL A 248 17.92 -4.83 4.07
CA VAL A 248 18.11 -3.78 5.09
C VAL A 248 18.72 -4.38 6.35
N GLY A 249 19.77 -3.77 6.88
CA GLY A 249 20.37 -4.20 8.13
C GLY A 249 21.85 -3.91 8.23
N ASN A 250 22.50 -4.45 9.25
CA ASN A 250 23.93 -4.28 9.44
C ASN A 250 24.71 -5.23 8.49
N VAL A 251 24.78 -4.83 7.23
CA VAL A 251 25.42 -5.59 6.15
C VAL A 251 26.49 -4.76 5.44
N ASP A 252 27.49 -5.44 4.88
CA ASP A 252 28.44 -4.84 3.94
C ASP A 252 27.78 -4.78 2.55
N PRO A 253 27.52 -3.60 1.98
CA PRO A 253 26.79 -3.49 0.74
C PRO A 253 27.52 -4.11 -0.47
N VAL A 254 28.85 -4.12 -0.47
CA VAL A 254 29.66 -4.69 -1.56
C VAL A 254 29.58 -6.21 -1.54
N LYS A 255 29.75 -6.82 -0.37
CA LYS A 255 29.61 -8.27 -0.17
C LYS A 255 28.17 -8.72 -0.43
N THR A 256 27.20 -7.99 0.06
CA THR A 256 25.77 -8.27 -0.18
C THR A 256 25.43 -8.24 -1.66
N LYS A 257 25.90 -7.23 -2.42
CA LYS A 257 25.77 -7.19 -3.87
C LYS A 257 26.44 -8.40 -4.54
N ALA A 258 27.58 -8.86 -4.04
CA ALA A 258 28.24 -10.04 -4.60
C ALA A 258 27.40 -11.30 -4.41
N LEU A 259 26.80 -11.51 -3.23
CA LEU A 259 25.88 -12.63 -2.97
C LEU A 259 24.62 -12.55 -3.86
N ILE A 260 24.00 -11.37 -3.99
CA ILE A 260 22.85 -11.21 -4.91
C ILE A 260 23.25 -11.61 -6.33
N ARG A 261 24.44 -11.19 -6.81
CA ARG A 261 24.94 -11.57 -8.12
C ARG A 261 25.21 -13.08 -8.25
N GLU A 262 25.72 -13.71 -7.21
CA GLU A 262 26.02 -15.14 -7.14
C GLU A 262 24.73 -15.96 -7.30
N HIS A 263 23.72 -15.71 -6.50
CA HIS A 263 22.46 -16.45 -6.52
C HIS A 263 21.59 -16.12 -7.72
N PHE A 264 21.48 -14.86 -8.09
CA PHE A 264 20.51 -14.41 -9.11
C PHE A 264 21.13 -14.11 -10.48
N GLY A 265 22.44 -13.95 -10.59
CA GLY A 265 23.07 -13.50 -11.83
C GLY A 265 23.05 -14.53 -12.96
N SER A 266 23.00 -15.80 -12.65
CA SER A 266 22.91 -16.91 -13.61
C SER A 266 21.47 -17.19 -14.05
N TRP A 267 20.47 -16.59 -13.41
CA TRP A 267 19.06 -16.80 -13.74
C TRP A 267 18.76 -16.32 -15.16
N ARG A 268 18.26 -17.22 -15.98
CA ARG A 268 17.92 -16.93 -17.36
C ARG A 268 16.43 -16.80 -17.52
N HIS A 269 16.01 -15.89 -18.37
CA HIS A 269 14.62 -15.77 -18.76
C HIS A 269 14.15 -17.07 -19.42
N ALA A 270 12.99 -17.58 -19.02
CA ALA A 270 12.36 -18.76 -19.61
C ALA A 270 11.31 -18.31 -20.65
N GLY A 271 11.62 -18.48 -21.94
CA GLY A 271 10.71 -18.10 -23.01
C GLY A 271 10.91 -16.67 -23.54
N GLN A 272 9.87 -16.07 -24.09
CA GLN A 272 9.87 -14.69 -24.53
C GLN A 272 9.46 -13.77 -23.39
N ALA A 273 10.15 -12.63 -23.24
CA ALA A 273 9.76 -11.58 -22.30
C ALA A 273 8.33 -11.12 -22.61
N THR A 274 7.47 -11.20 -21.61
CA THR A 274 6.08 -10.75 -21.73
C THR A 274 6.01 -9.32 -21.20
N ALA A 275 5.48 -8.41 -22.00
CA ALA A 275 5.21 -7.07 -21.53
C ALA A 275 4.15 -7.12 -20.40
N HIS A 276 4.39 -6.35 -19.35
CA HIS A 276 3.38 -6.19 -18.30
C HIS A 276 2.09 -5.59 -18.85
N VAL A 277 0.98 -6.02 -18.29
CA VAL A 277 -0.33 -5.44 -18.60
C VAL A 277 -0.33 -3.97 -18.16
N ALA A 278 -0.73 -3.09 -19.07
CA ALA A 278 -0.83 -1.68 -18.77
C ALA A 278 -1.97 -1.44 -17.75
N VAL A 279 -1.69 -0.55 -16.78
CA VAL A 279 -2.72 -0.14 -15.82
C VAL A 279 -3.85 0.56 -16.58
N PRO A 280 -5.10 0.09 -16.45
CA PRO A 280 -6.24 0.72 -17.11
C PRO A 280 -6.42 2.16 -16.62
N ALA A 281 -6.65 3.10 -17.55
CA ALA A 281 -7.00 4.47 -17.19
C ALA A 281 -8.48 4.56 -16.82
N LEU A 282 -8.80 5.31 -15.77
CA LEU A 282 -10.18 5.70 -15.46
C LEU A 282 -10.75 6.54 -16.60
N GLN A 283 -11.97 6.21 -17.02
CA GLN A 283 -12.73 6.98 -18.01
C GLN A 283 -13.57 8.02 -17.26
N SER A 284 -13.14 9.28 -17.29
CA SER A 284 -13.75 10.36 -16.51
C SER A 284 -15.22 10.60 -16.84
N ASP A 285 -15.63 10.31 -18.09
CA ASP A 285 -17.02 10.40 -18.59
C ASP A 285 -17.93 9.30 -18.01
N ARG A 286 -17.35 8.25 -17.44
CA ARG A 286 -18.09 7.15 -16.80
C ARG A 286 -18.17 7.26 -15.28
N ILE A 287 -17.53 8.25 -14.68
CA ILE A 287 -17.57 8.43 -13.24
C ILE A 287 -18.96 8.91 -12.83
N ALA A 288 -19.70 8.07 -12.14
CA ALA A 288 -21.02 8.40 -11.62
C ALA A 288 -20.90 9.48 -10.52
N PRO A 289 -21.73 10.52 -10.51
CA PRO A 289 -21.68 11.56 -9.47
C PRO A 289 -22.08 11.01 -8.08
N ILE A 290 -22.97 10.02 -8.05
CA ILE A 290 -23.43 9.38 -6.81
C ILE A 290 -23.56 7.88 -7.03
N SER A 291 -23.15 7.11 -6.02
CA SER A 291 -23.45 5.68 -5.94
C SER A 291 -23.86 5.26 -4.53
N VAL A 292 -24.70 4.23 -4.46
CA VAL A 292 -25.17 3.63 -3.22
C VAL A 292 -24.96 2.12 -3.29
N ALA A 293 -24.46 1.51 -2.26
CA ALA A 293 -24.32 0.06 -2.17
C ALA A 293 -24.92 -0.48 -0.87
N ALA A 294 -25.88 -1.40 -1.03
CA ALA A 294 -26.37 -2.22 0.04
C ALA A 294 -25.47 -3.48 0.15
N LEU A 295 -24.60 -3.52 1.14
CA LEU A 295 -23.67 -4.62 1.34
C LEU A 295 -24.11 -5.42 2.57
N PRO A 296 -24.65 -6.65 2.44
CA PRO A 296 -25.27 -7.41 3.54
C PRO A 296 -24.38 -7.65 4.76
N GLN A 297 -23.06 -7.70 4.54
CA GLN A 297 -22.05 -7.83 5.59
C GLN A 297 -21.08 -6.65 5.55
N GLY A 298 -21.56 -5.53 5.01
CA GLY A 298 -20.74 -4.43 4.61
C GLY A 298 -20.43 -3.44 5.70
N ARG A 299 -19.54 -2.58 5.34
CA ARG A 299 -19.20 -1.39 6.10
C ARG A 299 -20.35 -0.39 6.01
N ARG A 300 -20.38 0.45 7.01
CA ARG A 300 -21.17 1.67 7.01
C ARG A 300 -20.21 2.82 6.74
N THR A 301 -20.10 3.21 5.49
CA THR A 301 -19.10 4.20 5.05
C THR A 301 -19.74 5.24 4.15
N ALA A 302 -19.48 6.51 4.44
CA ALA A 302 -19.79 7.65 3.58
C ALA A 302 -18.48 8.16 2.97
N LEU A 303 -18.46 8.38 1.66
CA LEU A 303 -17.30 8.85 0.91
C LEU A 303 -17.66 10.07 0.09
N MET A 304 -16.81 11.09 0.12
CA MET A 304 -16.89 12.26 -0.76
C MET A 304 -15.52 12.43 -1.41
N THR A 305 -15.44 12.26 -2.72
CA THR A 305 -14.17 12.11 -3.43
C THR A 305 -14.09 13.06 -4.62
N VAL A 306 -12.87 13.48 -4.92
CA VAL A 306 -12.52 13.97 -6.25
C VAL A 306 -11.56 12.99 -6.91
N VAL A 307 -11.89 12.61 -8.13
CA VAL A 307 -11.14 11.65 -8.95
C VAL A 307 -10.50 12.37 -10.11
N MET A 308 -9.18 12.27 -10.23
CA MET A 308 -8.42 12.80 -11.35
C MET A 308 -7.93 11.62 -12.20
N PRO A 309 -8.39 11.45 -13.44
CA PRO A 309 -8.11 10.28 -14.29
C PRO A 309 -6.64 10.08 -14.62
N THR A 310 -5.82 11.13 -14.50
CA THR A 310 -4.38 11.09 -14.74
C THR A 310 -3.64 11.65 -13.55
N ALA A 311 -2.48 11.08 -13.25
CA ALA A 311 -1.59 11.66 -12.27
C ALA A 311 -1.22 13.10 -12.68
N LEU A 312 -1.29 14.03 -11.74
CA LEU A 312 -0.76 15.36 -11.95
C LEU A 312 0.75 15.29 -12.20
N PRO A 313 1.32 16.09 -13.11
CA PRO A 313 2.76 16.13 -13.31
C PRO A 313 3.47 16.36 -11.97
N LEU A 314 4.43 15.49 -11.65
CA LEU A 314 5.21 15.64 -10.45
C LEU A 314 6.14 16.85 -10.60
N PRO A 315 6.20 17.75 -9.60
CA PRO A 315 7.10 18.90 -9.63
C PRO A 315 8.57 18.45 -9.60
N THR A 316 9.47 19.34 -9.96
CA THR A 316 10.92 19.07 -9.91
C THR A 316 11.38 18.79 -8.47
N ARG A 317 12.50 18.14 -8.31
CA ARG A 317 13.04 17.50 -7.11
C ARG A 317 12.94 18.29 -5.77
N GLY A 318 13.33 19.57 -5.74
CA GLY A 318 13.24 20.38 -4.52
C GLY A 318 11.79 20.78 -4.20
N GLN A 319 11.01 21.04 -5.24
CA GLN A 319 9.58 21.33 -5.16
C GLN A 319 8.77 20.11 -4.71
N HIS A 320 9.29 18.91 -4.93
CA HIS A 320 8.65 17.65 -4.59
C HIS A 320 8.52 17.45 -3.08
N ILE A 321 9.60 17.69 -2.33
CA ILE A 321 9.56 17.57 -0.85
C ILE A 321 8.65 18.65 -0.27
N ASP A 322 8.72 19.88 -0.78
CA ASP A 322 7.87 20.96 -0.31
C ASP A 322 6.38 20.71 -0.63
N ALA A 323 6.08 20.15 -1.81
CA ALA A 323 4.73 19.69 -2.18
C ALA A 323 4.24 18.57 -1.25
N MET A 324 5.10 17.60 -0.94
CA MET A 324 4.81 16.53 0.00
C MET A 324 4.55 17.09 1.41
N LEU A 325 5.36 18.01 1.90
CA LEU A 325 5.14 18.67 3.20
C LEU A 325 3.81 19.43 3.23
N LEU A 326 3.45 20.11 2.13
CA LEU A 326 2.16 20.79 2.00
C LEU A 326 1.00 19.77 2.07
N GLU A 327 1.09 18.65 1.38
CA GLU A 327 0.07 17.58 1.44
C GLU A 327 -0.05 16.98 2.84
N MET A 328 1.07 16.78 3.54
CA MET A 328 1.06 16.30 4.93
C MET A 328 0.40 17.31 5.88
N LEU A 329 0.60 18.61 5.66
CA LEU A 329 -0.08 19.66 6.43
C LEU A 329 -1.59 19.66 6.16
N VAL A 330 -2.00 19.64 4.89
CA VAL A 330 -3.42 19.58 4.51
C VAL A 330 -4.08 18.36 5.10
N LEU A 331 -3.46 17.17 4.95
CA LEU A 331 -3.96 15.92 5.52
C LEU A 331 -4.20 16.06 7.02
N ARG A 332 -3.25 16.62 7.74
CA ARG A 332 -3.32 16.80 9.20
C ARG A 332 -4.38 17.82 9.60
N ALA A 333 -4.43 18.97 8.96
CA ALA A 333 -5.40 20.02 9.26
C ALA A 333 -6.84 19.55 8.98
N VAL A 334 -7.08 18.89 7.85
CA VAL A 334 -8.39 18.33 7.51
C VAL A 334 -8.81 17.25 8.49
N ASN A 335 -7.91 16.31 8.84
CA ASN A 335 -8.21 15.25 9.80
C ASN A 335 -8.54 15.82 11.19
N THR A 336 -7.84 16.85 11.62
CA THR A 336 -8.14 17.57 12.89
C THR A 336 -9.53 18.20 12.84
N ARG A 337 -9.86 18.90 11.74
CA ARG A 337 -11.18 19.51 11.56
C ARG A 337 -12.30 18.49 11.49
N LEU A 338 -12.12 17.39 10.76
CA LEU A 338 -13.09 16.29 10.70
C LEU A 338 -13.36 15.72 12.09
N SER A 339 -12.31 15.43 12.85
CA SER A 339 -12.44 14.90 14.21
C SER A 339 -13.14 15.87 15.15
N ALA A 340 -12.89 17.18 15.03
CA ALA A 340 -13.55 18.20 15.84
C ALA A 340 -15.04 18.39 15.49
N MET A 341 -15.42 18.15 14.23
CA MET A 341 -16.83 18.29 13.79
C MET A 341 -17.65 17.01 14.06
N GLN A 342 -17.01 15.92 14.43
CA GLN A 342 -17.64 14.63 14.75
C GLN A 342 -17.09 14.08 16.08
N PRO A 343 -17.30 14.81 17.20
CA PRO A 343 -16.72 14.43 18.49
C PRO A 343 -17.20 13.06 19.01
N ASP A 344 -18.38 12.61 18.58
CA ASP A 344 -18.95 11.32 18.95
C ASP A 344 -18.41 10.15 18.10
N SER A 345 -17.66 10.44 17.04
CA SER A 345 -16.99 9.41 16.24
C SER A 345 -15.67 9.00 16.90
N PRO A 346 -15.46 7.70 17.16
CA PRO A 346 -14.17 7.24 17.68
C PRO A 346 -13.00 7.68 16.80
N PRO A 347 -11.80 7.91 17.36
CA PRO A 347 -10.60 8.22 16.58
C PRO A 347 -10.39 7.22 15.46
N GLY A 348 -10.07 7.70 14.26
CA GLY A 348 -9.87 6.87 13.08
C GLY A 348 -11.15 6.42 12.37
N LYS A 349 -12.31 6.99 12.72
CA LYS A 349 -13.57 6.74 12.01
C LYS A 349 -13.87 7.75 10.91
N VAL A 350 -13.18 8.86 10.89
CA VAL A 350 -13.28 9.91 9.87
C VAL A 350 -11.89 10.30 9.39
N GLY A 351 -11.75 10.72 8.14
CA GLY A 351 -10.45 11.15 7.65
C GLY A 351 -10.44 11.62 6.21
N LEU A 352 -9.26 12.09 5.82
CA LEU A 352 -8.86 12.39 4.46
C LEU A 352 -7.87 11.32 3.98
N TYR A 353 -8.07 10.82 2.78
CA TYR A 353 -7.16 9.93 2.06
C TYR A 353 -6.72 10.58 0.75
N ILE A 354 -5.45 10.46 0.41
CA ILE A 354 -4.87 10.94 -0.83
C ILE A 354 -4.15 9.78 -1.52
N GLU A 355 -4.61 9.41 -2.71
CA GLU A 355 -3.91 8.48 -3.60
C GLU A 355 -3.12 9.26 -4.64
N ASN A 356 -1.83 8.99 -4.76
CA ASN A 356 -0.90 9.82 -5.52
C ASN A 356 -0.65 9.36 -6.97
N GLY A 357 -1.55 8.57 -7.53
CA GLY A 357 -1.55 8.27 -8.95
C GLY A 357 -0.60 7.16 -9.39
N GLU A 358 -0.07 6.36 -8.48
CA GLU A 358 0.70 5.15 -8.84
C GLU A 358 -0.11 4.16 -9.67
N GLN A 359 -1.43 4.28 -9.61
CA GLN A 359 -2.41 3.46 -10.32
C GLN A 359 -3.01 4.17 -11.54
N GLY A 360 -2.33 5.19 -12.08
CA GLY A 360 -2.78 5.93 -13.26
C GLY A 360 -3.86 6.98 -13.00
N HIS A 361 -4.25 7.19 -11.73
CA HIS A 361 -5.21 8.23 -11.32
C HIS A 361 -4.86 8.72 -9.91
N ARG A 362 -5.38 9.89 -9.56
CA ARG A 362 -5.26 10.48 -8.23
C ARG A 362 -6.63 10.58 -7.59
N LEU A 363 -6.74 10.20 -6.33
CA LEU A 363 -7.94 10.31 -5.52
C LEU A 363 -7.67 11.21 -4.32
N ILE A 364 -8.62 12.08 -4.01
CA ILE A 364 -8.69 12.78 -2.74
C ILE A 364 -10.07 12.48 -2.16
N MET A 365 -10.10 11.81 -1.02
CA MET A 365 -11.30 11.21 -0.47
C MET A 365 -11.49 11.63 0.99
N LEU A 366 -12.57 12.33 1.28
CA LEU A 366 -13.11 12.47 2.62
C LEU A 366 -13.93 11.23 2.93
N TRP A 367 -13.74 10.62 4.10
CA TRP A 367 -14.46 9.42 4.49
C TRP A 367 -14.94 9.47 5.93
N ASP A 368 -16.05 8.78 6.20
CA ASP A 368 -16.66 8.61 7.51
C ASP A 368 -17.22 7.19 7.63
N ASN A 369 -16.74 6.45 8.62
CA ASN A 369 -17.26 5.14 9.00
C ASN A 369 -18.30 5.33 10.10
N PHE A 370 -19.53 5.54 9.71
CA PHE A 370 -20.65 5.82 10.61
C PHE A 370 -21.17 4.56 11.32
N ALA A 371 -21.95 4.76 12.38
CA ALA A 371 -22.60 3.69 13.13
C ALA A 371 -24.10 3.65 12.80
N GLY A 372 -24.72 2.47 12.91
CA GLY A 372 -26.15 2.30 12.69
C GLY A 372 -26.60 2.77 11.32
N ASP A 373 -27.61 3.60 11.28
CA ASP A 373 -28.21 4.23 10.10
C ASP A 373 -27.78 5.70 9.90
N ALA A 374 -26.73 6.15 10.60
CA ALA A 374 -26.29 7.54 10.65
C ALA A 374 -25.61 8.05 9.36
N TRP A 375 -25.97 7.54 8.18
CA TRP A 375 -25.38 7.96 6.92
C TRP A 375 -25.70 9.42 6.54
N HIS A 376 -26.88 9.93 6.92
CA HIS A 376 -27.26 11.33 6.71
C HIS A 376 -26.32 12.31 7.42
N PRO A 377 -26.13 12.21 8.77
CA PRO A 377 -25.18 13.08 9.45
C PRO A 377 -23.74 12.88 8.98
N ALA A 378 -23.33 11.67 8.57
CA ALA A 378 -22.02 11.40 8.01
C ALA A 378 -21.76 12.19 6.73
N ILE A 379 -22.62 12.03 5.71
CA ILE A 379 -22.53 12.79 4.44
C ILE A 379 -22.64 14.29 4.70
N ALA A 380 -23.57 14.72 5.54
CA ALA A 380 -23.73 16.14 5.86
C ALA A 380 -22.48 16.70 6.56
N GLY A 381 -21.83 15.91 7.42
CA GLY A 381 -20.58 16.26 8.07
C GLY A 381 -19.44 16.46 7.07
N LEU A 382 -19.23 15.49 6.18
CA LEU A 382 -18.23 15.60 5.11
C LEU A 382 -18.50 16.81 4.19
N ALA A 383 -19.76 17.04 3.83
CA ALA A 383 -20.18 18.18 3.00
C ALA A 383 -19.89 19.51 3.71
N ARG A 384 -20.18 19.65 5.00
CA ARG A 384 -19.86 20.84 5.78
C ARG A 384 -18.36 21.12 5.84
N VAL A 385 -17.52 20.10 6.08
CA VAL A 385 -16.05 20.28 6.11
C VAL A 385 -15.55 20.74 4.76
N ARG A 386 -15.94 20.06 3.68
CA ARG A 386 -15.57 20.47 2.33
C ARG A 386 -15.98 21.91 2.07
N CYS A 387 -17.21 22.24 2.40
CA CYS A 387 -17.80 23.54 2.22
C CYS A 387 -17.05 24.66 2.95
N ALA A 388 -16.75 24.44 4.23
CA ALA A 388 -16.00 25.39 5.04
C ALA A 388 -14.59 25.64 4.46
N LEU A 389 -13.96 24.57 3.91
CA LEU A 389 -12.65 24.69 3.26
C LEU A 389 -12.72 25.42 1.91
N ASP A 390 -13.77 25.19 1.13
CA ASP A 390 -13.96 25.87 -0.16
C ASP A 390 -14.21 27.39 0.00
N SER A 391 -15.00 27.79 1.02
CA SER A 391 -15.38 29.18 1.29
C SER A 391 -14.39 29.93 2.18
N GLY A 392 -14.11 29.40 3.36
CA GLY A 392 -13.29 30.05 4.38
C GLY A 392 -11.82 29.59 4.38
N GLY A 393 -11.55 28.38 3.91
CA GLY A 393 -10.21 27.80 3.94
C GLY A 393 -9.77 27.35 5.34
N PHE A 394 -8.46 27.18 5.50
CA PHE A 394 -7.80 26.97 6.79
C PHE A 394 -7.57 28.32 7.47
N SER A 395 -7.82 28.40 8.78
CA SER A 395 -7.38 29.54 9.58
C SER A 395 -5.88 29.42 9.91
N ASP A 396 -5.24 30.56 10.18
CA ASP A 396 -3.84 30.58 10.59
C ASP A 396 -3.62 29.74 11.86
N GLN A 397 -4.57 29.76 12.80
CA GLN A 397 -4.48 28.98 14.03
C GLN A 397 -4.48 27.46 13.78
N GLU A 398 -5.36 26.97 12.88
CA GLU A 398 -5.39 25.54 12.48
C GLU A 398 -4.10 25.16 11.76
N TRP A 399 -3.64 26.03 10.87
CA TRP A 399 -2.43 25.80 10.09
C TRP A 399 -1.18 25.73 10.96
N ASP A 400 -1.01 26.69 11.86
CA ASP A 400 0.08 26.67 12.84
C ASP A 400 0.04 25.43 13.75
N ALA A 401 -1.16 25.01 14.16
CA ALA A 401 -1.33 23.78 14.93
C ALA A 401 -0.90 22.56 14.13
N ALA A 402 -1.28 22.48 12.85
CA ALA A 402 -0.88 21.39 11.95
C ALA A 402 0.64 21.36 11.72
N GLN A 403 1.28 22.52 11.56
CA GLN A 403 2.74 22.62 11.40
C GLN A 403 3.47 22.12 12.65
N ARG A 404 3.07 22.59 13.85
CA ARG A 404 3.67 22.11 15.11
C ARG A 404 3.50 20.61 15.28
N ALA A 405 2.31 20.09 15.03
CA ALA A 405 2.02 18.67 15.15
C ALA A 405 2.80 17.83 14.13
N LEU A 406 3.02 18.34 12.90
CA LEU A 406 3.84 17.65 11.90
C LEU A 406 5.31 17.59 12.32
N ILE A 407 5.88 18.69 12.82
CA ILE A 407 7.26 18.70 13.33
C ILE A 407 7.42 17.71 14.48
N GLN A 408 6.50 17.71 15.45
CA GLN A 408 6.53 16.77 16.58
C GLN A 408 6.43 15.31 16.13
N ASP A 409 5.62 15.02 15.11
CA ASP A 409 5.50 13.67 14.56
C ASP A 409 6.79 13.23 13.87
N LEU A 410 7.39 14.08 13.04
CA LEU A 410 8.66 13.78 12.39
C LEU A 410 9.81 13.63 13.39
N ASP A 411 9.80 14.39 14.49
CA ASP A 411 10.76 14.25 15.58
C ASP A 411 10.60 12.90 16.29
N ARG A 412 9.38 12.52 16.65
CA ARG A 412 9.09 11.17 17.21
C ARG A 412 9.55 10.05 16.28
N ARG A 413 9.24 10.15 14.98
CA ARG A 413 9.68 9.15 13.98
C ARG A 413 11.19 9.07 13.87
N THR A 414 11.86 10.23 13.91
CA THR A 414 13.32 10.29 13.90
C THR A 414 13.91 9.61 15.13
N SER A 415 13.37 9.90 16.32
CA SER A 415 13.80 9.32 17.59
C SER A 415 13.52 7.80 17.66
N ALA A 416 12.41 7.34 17.10
CA ALA A 416 12.03 5.93 17.08
C ALA A 416 12.74 5.12 15.97
N MET A 417 13.49 5.76 15.08
CA MET A 417 14.06 5.10 13.91
C MET A 417 14.95 3.92 14.26
N GLY A 418 15.69 3.98 15.36
CA GLY A 418 16.53 2.86 15.86
C GLY A 418 15.74 1.57 16.11
N GLN A 419 14.46 1.70 16.48
CA GLN A 419 13.57 0.59 16.86
C GLN A 419 12.73 0.07 15.69
N VAL A 420 12.73 0.74 14.52
CA VAL A 420 11.98 0.27 13.36
C VAL A 420 12.59 -1.01 12.83
N GLN A 421 11.77 -2.03 12.63
CA GLN A 421 12.22 -3.33 12.13
C GLN A 421 12.85 -3.20 10.73
N ASN A 422 13.93 -3.92 10.49
CA ASN A 422 14.64 -3.89 9.20
C ASN A 422 13.76 -4.33 8.03
N VAL A 423 12.85 -5.28 8.27
CA VAL A 423 11.91 -5.73 7.24
C VAL A 423 10.86 -4.66 6.89
N GLU A 424 10.43 -3.85 7.85
CA GLU A 424 9.50 -2.74 7.55
C GLU A 424 10.17 -1.66 6.70
N LEU A 425 11.43 -1.34 6.98
CA LEU A 425 12.21 -0.48 6.09
C LEU A 425 12.47 -1.11 4.72
N ALA A 426 12.60 -2.45 4.64
CA ALA A 426 12.71 -3.13 3.36
C ALA A 426 11.43 -2.99 2.52
N LYS A 427 10.25 -3.04 3.15
CA LYS A 427 8.97 -2.76 2.48
C LYS A 427 8.92 -1.33 1.95
N ASP A 428 9.22 -0.34 2.79
CA ASP A 428 9.23 1.07 2.40
C ASP A 428 10.23 1.34 1.26
N LEU A 429 11.43 0.74 1.34
CA LEU A 429 12.46 0.85 0.30
C LEU A 429 12.03 0.18 -1.01
N SER A 430 11.38 -0.99 -0.94
CA SER A 430 10.83 -1.69 -2.10
C SER A 430 9.82 -0.84 -2.85
N HIS A 431 8.85 -0.26 -2.13
CA HIS A 431 7.85 0.62 -2.73
C HIS A 431 8.48 1.88 -3.34
N ALA A 432 9.39 2.53 -2.62
CA ALA A 432 10.07 3.71 -3.13
C ALA A 432 10.85 3.39 -4.41
N PHE A 433 11.65 2.32 -4.38
CA PHE A 433 12.50 1.94 -5.51
C PHE A 433 11.68 1.46 -6.73
N ALA A 434 10.60 0.70 -6.53
CA ALA A 434 9.69 0.29 -7.59
C ALA A 434 9.02 1.49 -8.28
N ALA A 435 8.71 2.52 -7.50
CA ALA A 435 8.16 3.78 -8.02
C ALA A 435 9.22 4.75 -8.59
N GLY A 436 10.49 4.33 -8.71
CA GLY A 436 11.58 5.20 -9.18
C GLY A 436 11.90 6.35 -8.22
N ARG A 437 11.65 6.19 -6.93
CA ARG A 437 11.81 7.22 -5.91
C ARG A 437 12.87 6.82 -4.89
N ALA A 438 13.49 7.81 -4.25
CA ALA A 438 14.40 7.56 -3.14
C ALA A 438 13.64 7.52 -1.81
N LEU A 439 14.06 6.63 -0.93
CA LEU A 439 13.58 6.63 0.46
C LEU A 439 14.25 7.77 1.23
N ILE A 440 13.46 8.65 1.86
CA ILE A 440 13.96 9.79 2.62
C ILE A 440 14.06 9.39 4.10
N PRO A 441 15.24 9.55 4.74
CA PRO A 441 15.35 9.38 6.19
C PRO A 441 14.44 10.37 6.93
N PRO A 442 13.72 9.95 7.99
CA PRO A 442 12.89 10.84 8.80
C PRO A 442 13.63 12.07 9.32
N SER A 443 14.91 11.93 9.71
CA SER A 443 15.77 13.03 10.12
C SER A 443 15.98 14.07 9.02
N ALA A 444 16.14 13.64 7.76
CA ALA A 444 16.29 14.55 6.63
C ALA A 444 14.97 15.27 6.33
N LEU A 445 13.85 14.56 6.43
CA LEU A 445 12.52 15.16 6.29
C LEU A 445 12.23 16.15 7.42
N LEU A 446 12.58 15.82 8.66
CA LEU A 446 12.44 16.73 9.81
C LEU A 446 13.24 18.02 9.60
N ARG A 447 14.52 17.92 9.24
CA ARG A 447 15.34 19.11 8.92
C ARG A 447 14.72 19.97 7.82
N ARG A 448 14.22 19.33 6.76
CA ARG A 448 13.53 20.04 5.68
C ARG A 448 12.26 20.71 6.17
N ALA A 449 11.45 20.01 6.95
CA ALA A 449 10.22 20.54 7.53
C ALA A 449 10.51 21.77 8.43
N GLN A 450 11.46 21.65 9.35
CA GLN A 450 11.87 22.77 10.22
C GLN A 450 12.27 24.02 9.44
N THR A 451 12.91 23.83 8.27
CA THR A 451 13.36 24.95 7.42
C THR A 451 12.23 25.52 6.56
N ARG A 452 11.34 24.68 6.05
CA ARG A 452 10.38 25.08 5.01
C ARG A 452 8.98 25.37 5.51
N LEU A 453 8.51 24.69 6.56
CA LEU A 453 7.14 24.89 7.04
C LEU A 453 6.82 26.34 7.43
N PRO A 454 7.72 27.12 8.05
CA PRO A 454 7.43 28.52 8.35
C PRO A 454 7.11 29.39 7.12
N ALA A 455 7.52 28.97 5.92
CA ALA A 455 7.24 29.65 4.66
C ALA A 455 6.04 29.09 3.89
N ILE A 456 5.38 28.04 4.40
CA ILE A 456 4.18 27.42 3.82
C ILE A 456 2.99 27.88 4.65
N ASP A 457 2.33 28.93 4.25
CA ASP A 457 1.20 29.55 4.97
C ASP A 457 -0.15 28.84 4.69
N ALA A 458 -1.19 29.25 5.39
CA ALA A 458 -2.54 28.73 5.21
C ALA A 458 -3.07 29.01 3.79
N GLN A 459 -2.62 30.06 3.12
CA GLN A 459 -3.03 30.38 1.74
C GLN A 459 -2.54 29.32 0.76
N ALA A 460 -1.34 28.78 0.94
CA ALA A 460 -0.83 27.67 0.15
C ALA A 460 -1.71 26.42 0.29
N GLY A 461 -2.14 26.11 1.53
CA GLY A 461 -3.09 25.01 1.80
C GLY A 461 -4.45 25.26 1.15
N ASN A 462 -4.97 26.48 1.27
CA ASN A 462 -6.25 26.88 0.65
C ASN A 462 -6.21 26.81 -0.88
N TYR A 463 -5.10 27.23 -1.46
CA TYR A 463 -4.90 27.14 -2.91
C TYR A 463 -4.84 25.67 -3.34
N TRP A 464 -4.02 24.85 -2.66
CA TRP A 464 -3.92 23.40 -2.93
C TRP A 464 -5.29 22.72 -2.88
N TRP A 465 -6.06 22.92 -1.80
CA TRP A 465 -7.39 22.35 -1.63
C TRP A 465 -8.31 22.67 -2.79
N ARG A 466 -8.45 23.96 -3.10
CA ARG A 466 -9.33 24.40 -4.19
C ARG A 466 -8.89 23.89 -5.55
N GLN A 467 -7.59 23.80 -5.80
CA GLN A 467 -7.09 23.25 -7.07
C GLN A 467 -7.43 21.77 -7.22
N GLN A 468 -7.23 20.95 -6.16
CA GLN A 468 -7.55 19.53 -6.23
C GLN A 468 -9.04 19.31 -6.50
N TRP A 469 -9.93 19.97 -5.76
CA TRP A 469 -11.38 19.79 -5.90
C TRP A 469 -11.95 20.36 -7.21
N ARG A 470 -11.22 21.21 -7.92
CA ARG A 470 -11.58 21.74 -9.26
C ARG A 470 -11.02 20.88 -10.38
N ALA A 471 -9.90 20.17 -10.17
CA ALA A 471 -9.17 19.47 -11.22
C ALA A 471 -9.79 18.14 -11.65
N GLY A 472 -10.71 17.56 -10.85
CA GLY A 472 -11.25 16.23 -11.08
C GLY A 472 -12.75 16.14 -11.10
N VAL A 473 -13.24 14.93 -11.33
CA VAL A 473 -14.66 14.59 -11.28
C VAL A 473 -15.04 14.24 -9.84
N ARG A 474 -16.13 14.80 -9.37
CA ARG A 474 -16.63 14.57 -8.01
C ARG A 474 -17.52 13.34 -7.95
N HIS A 475 -17.39 12.58 -6.89
CA HIS A 475 -18.20 11.41 -6.62
C HIS A 475 -18.55 11.32 -5.14
N VAL A 476 -19.77 10.92 -4.85
CA VAL A 476 -20.24 10.63 -3.50
C VAL A 476 -20.75 9.19 -3.45
N ARG A 477 -20.35 8.46 -2.42
CA ARG A 477 -20.78 7.09 -2.22
C ARG A 477 -21.19 6.85 -0.78
N VAL A 478 -22.29 6.09 -0.60
CA VAL A 478 -22.71 5.56 0.70
C VAL A 478 -22.81 4.06 0.59
N GLU A 479 -22.16 3.36 1.53
CA GLU A 479 -22.24 1.91 1.69
C GLU A 479 -22.84 1.58 3.06
N SER A 480 -23.83 0.71 3.09
CA SER A 480 -24.41 0.19 4.33
C SER A 480 -25.23 -1.06 4.06
N PRO A 481 -25.29 -2.04 4.99
CA PRO A 481 -26.19 -3.18 4.87
C PRO A 481 -27.67 -2.77 4.82
N ASP A 482 -28.01 -1.61 5.39
CA ASP A 482 -29.39 -1.17 5.64
C ASP A 482 -29.92 -0.24 4.53
N LEU A 483 -29.18 -0.02 3.43
CA LEU A 483 -29.55 0.91 2.36
C LEU A 483 -30.37 0.28 1.21
N ALA A 484 -30.83 -0.96 1.33
CA ALA A 484 -31.62 -1.63 0.30
C ALA A 484 -32.82 -0.81 -0.23
N PRO A 485 -33.56 -0.03 0.60
CA PRO A 485 -34.63 0.82 0.14
C PRO A 485 -34.17 2.06 -0.63
N MET A 486 -32.90 2.42 -0.54
CA MET A 486 -32.31 3.64 -1.12
C MET A 486 -31.56 3.39 -2.43
N ALA A 487 -31.59 2.17 -2.96
CA ALA A 487 -30.97 1.81 -4.25
C ALA A 487 -31.61 2.57 -5.45
N GLY A 488 -32.19 3.74 -5.20
CA GLY A 488 -32.73 4.63 -6.19
C GLY A 488 -31.68 5.56 -6.80
N ASP A 489 -32.14 6.70 -7.28
CA ASP A 489 -31.36 7.69 -8.02
C ASP A 489 -30.38 8.56 -7.21
N GLY A 490 -30.16 8.25 -5.92
CA GLY A 490 -29.32 9.03 -5.02
C GLY A 490 -29.92 10.38 -4.59
N SER A 491 -31.21 10.60 -4.78
CA SER A 491 -31.90 11.86 -4.46
C SER A 491 -31.77 12.24 -2.98
N ALA A 492 -31.86 11.25 -2.09
CA ALA A 492 -31.70 11.48 -0.65
C ALA A 492 -30.29 11.95 -0.28
N ILE A 493 -29.26 11.43 -0.95
CA ILE A 493 -27.87 11.87 -0.77
C ILE A 493 -27.72 13.31 -1.27
N ARG A 494 -28.27 13.64 -2.44
CA ARG A 494 -28.29 15.03 -2.97
C ARG A 494 -28.96 15.98 -2.00
N THR A 495 -30.10 15.59 -1.44
CA THR A 495 -30.82 16.40 -0.45
C THR A 495 -29.97 16.64 0.80
N SER A 496 -29.34 15.61 1.37
CA SER A 496 -28.45 15.74 2.54
C SER A 496 -27.29 16.70 2.29
N ILE A 497 -26.69 16.62 1.11
CA ILE A 497 -25.59 17.51 0.71
C ILE A 497 -26.09 18.94 0.52
N ALA A 498 -27.22 19.12 -0.16
CA ALA A 498 -27.80 20.44 -0.41
C ALA A 498 -28.18 21.14 0.91
N GLU A 499 -28.76 20.41 1.85
CA GLU A 499 -29.09 20.94 3.17
C GLU A 499 -27.84 21.33 3.95
N ALA A 500 -26.81 20.50 3.95
CA ALA A 500 -25.54 20.80 4.59
C ALA A 500 -24.81 22.01 3.95
N SER A 501 -25.09 22.27 2.68
CA SER A 501 -24.47 23.32 1.88
C SER A 501 -25.21 24.66 1.94
N LYS A 502 -26.41 24.73 2.53
CA LYS A 502 -27.21 25.98 2.66
C LYS A 502 -26.47 27.11 3.42
N THR A 503 -25.39 26.77 4.12
CA THR A 503 -24.56 27.70 4.88
C THR A 503 -23.42 28.32 4.09
N GLY A 504 -23.48 28.36 2.76
CA GLY A 504 -22.57 29.19 1.95
C GLY A 504 -21.65 28.48 0.98
N CYS A 505 -21.96 27.26 0.54
CA CYS A 505 -21.20 26.59 -0.50
C CYS A 505 -22.02 26.33 -1.76
N ASN A 506 -21.39 26.43 -2.92
CA ASN A 506 -21.92 25.90 -4.15
C ASN A 506 -21.96 24.36 -4.06
N GLY A 507 -23.11 23.77 -4.22
CA GLY A 507 -23.35 22.32 -4.17
C GLY A 507 -22.42 21.47 -5.03
N LEU A 508 -22.67 20.16 -5.09
CA LEU A 508 -21.95 19.20 -5.94
C LEU A 508 -21.61 19.73 -7.32
#